data_87e87afaaa84a1d1773ce7a6e7b4d02a
#
_entry.id   87e87afaaa84a1d1773ce7a6e7b4d02a
#
_cell.length_a   1.000
_cell.length_b   1.000
_cell.length_c   1.000
_cell.angle_alpha   90.00
_cell.angle_beta   90.00
_cell.angle_gamma   90.00
#
_symmetry.space_group_name_H-M   'P 1'
#
loop_
_entity.id
_entity.type
_entity.pdbx_description
1 polymer ?
#
loop_
_entity_poly.entity_id
_entity_poly.type
_entity_poly.pdbx_seq_one_letter_code
_entity_poly.pdbx_strand_id
1 'polypeptide(L)'
;IEAMLATGQRIFGENRVQEAQARWTARRAEHPDLELHLIGPLQTNKAKEAVALFDVVETLDRPRLAGALADAASKAGRTPRLYVQVNTGEEEQKAGVAPLEADAFIASVRRDYGLEPEGLMCIPPAGEPAGLHFALLAKIAARNGLAKLSMGMSADYEIAVLFGATSVRVGSALFGLRP
;
A
#
# COMPACT_ATOMS: atom_id res chain seq x y z
N ILE A 1 14.96 -9.57 -9.83
CA ILE A 1 14.89 -9.55 -8.35
C ILE A 1 16.28 -9.81 -7.77
N GLU A 2 16.96 -10.88 -8.15
CA GLU A 2 18.26 -11.23 -7.59
C GLU A 2 19.28 -10.09 -7.71
N ALA A 3 19.33 -9.41 -8.86
CA ALA A 3 20.19 -8.25 -9.04
C ALA A 3 19.89 -7.12 -8.03
N MET A 4 18.62 -6.90 -7.70
CA MET A 4 18.22 -5.90 -6.69
C MET A 4 18.57 -6.35 -5.27
N LEU A 5 18.36 -7.62 -4.95
CA LEU A 5 18.78 -8.19 -3.66
C LEU A 5 20.30 -8.05 -3.46
N ALA A 6 21.09 -8.27 -4.52
CA ALA A 6 22.54 -8.12 -4.50
C ALA A 6 23.01 -6.68 -4.22
N THR A 7 22.20 -5.65 -4.54
CA THR A 7 22.50 -4.26 -4.18
C THR A 7 22.20 -3.90 -2.73
N GLY A 8 21.63 -4.84 -1.96
CA GLY A 8 21.18 -4.57 -0.60
C GLY A 8 19.73 -4.10 -0.49
N GLN A 9 18.97 -4.03 -1.61
CA GLN A 9 17.55 -3.70 -1.56
C GLN A 9 16.77 -4.79 -0.82
N ARG A 10 15.91 -4.38 0.12
CA ARG A 10 15.11 -5.29 0.95
C ARG A 10 13.62 -5.03 0.92
N ILE A 11 13.17 -3.85 0.47
CA ILE A 11 11.75 -3.48 0.39
C ILE A 11 11.25 -3.70 -1.02
N PHE A 12 10.24 -4.55 -1.17
CA PHE A 12 9.65 -4.88 -2.48
C PHE A 12 8.13 -4.82 -2.45
N GLY A 13 7.56 -4.27 -3.53
CA GLY A 13 6.12 -4.17 -3.73
C GLY A 13 5.59 -5.21 -4.72
N GLU A 14 4.49 -5.84 -4.37
CA GLU A 14 3.78 -6.82 -5.21
C GLU A 14 2.31 -6.44 -5.41
N ASN A 15 1.79 -6.72 -6.59
CA ASN A 15 0.41 -6.40 -6.91
C ASN A 15 -0.56 -7.53 -6.58
N ARG A 16 -0.10 -8.78 -6.52
CA ARG A 16 -0.96 -9.97 -6.34
C ARG A 16 -0.39 -10.94 -5.34
N VAL A 17 -1.24 -11.41 -4.44
CA VAL A 17 -0.86 -12.33 -3.36
C VAL A 17 -0.26 -13.63 -3.90
N GLN A 18 -0.88 -14.25 -4.92
CA GLN A 18 -0.42 -15.53 -5.46
C GLN A 18 0.96 -15.41 -6.15
N GLU A 19 1.17 -14.35 -6.92
CA GLU A 19 2.47 -14.09 -7.56
C GLU A 19 3.54 -13.86 -6.50
N ALA A 20 3.21 -13.11 -5.45
CA ALA A 20 4.11 -12.88 -4.34
C ALA A 20 4.47 -14.17 -3.59
N GLN A 21 3.49 -15.03 -3.31
CA GLN A 21 3.76 -16.32 -2.67
C GLN A 21 4.75 -17.17 -3.47
N ALA A 22 4.51 -17.33 -4.76
CA ALA A 22 5.40 -18.10 -5.64
C ALA A 22 6.82 -17.50 -5.71
N ARG A 23 6.93 -16.18 -5.64
CA ARG A 23 8.19 -15.47 -5.83
C ARG A 23 9.02 -15.32 -4.55
N TRP A 24 8.38 -15.12 -3.41
CA TRP A 24 9.05 -14.66 -2.20
C TRP A 24 9.14 -15.69 -1.08
N THR A 25 8.36 -16.79 -1.09
CA THR A 25 8.36 -17.74 0.03
C THR A 25 9.75 -18.33 0.29
N ALA A 26 10.44 -18.79 -0.76
CA ALA A 26 11.79 -19.33 -0.62
C ALA A 26 12.80 -18.21 -0.23
N ARG A 27 12.71 -17.06 -0.91
CA ARG A 27 13.62 -15.93 -0.68
C ARG A 27 13.56 -15.35 0.72
N ARG A 28 12.40 -15.40 1.38
CA ARG A 28 12.28 -14.97 2.78
C ARG A 28 13.12 -15.81 3.75
N ALA A 29 13.31 -17.10 3.46
CA ALA A 29 14.17 -17.95 4.28
C ALA A 29 15.65 -17.55 4.15
N GLU A 30 16.05 -17.09 2.96
CA GLU A 30 17.43 -16.67 2.67
C GLU A 30 17.70 -15.21 3.10
N HIS A 31 16.64 -14.38 3.09
CA HIS A 31 16.69 -12.95 3.44
C HIS A 31 15.65 -12.63 4.50
N PRO A 32 15.91 -12.88 5.79
CA PRO A 32 14.94 -12.64 6.86
C PRO A 32 14.63 -11.16 7.11
N ASP A 33 15.43 -10.25 6.56
CA ASP A 33 15.28 -8.80 6.59
C ASP A 33 14.43 -8.24 5.43
N LEU A 34 13.85 -9.12 4.57
CA LEU A 34 12.93 -8.71 3.53
C LEU A 34 11.64 -8.10 4.08
N GLU A 35 11.26 -6.98 3.50
CA GLU A 35 9.99 -6.30 3.74
C GLU A 35 9.14 -6.32 2.47
N LEU A 36 7.99 -6.99 2.52
CA LEU A 36 7.09 -7.14 1.38
C LEU A 36 5.84 -6.28 1.56
N HIS A 37 5.59 -5.42 0.59
CA HIS A 37 4.40 -4.57 0.52
C HIS A 37 3.41 -5.11 -0.50
N LEU A 38 2.15 -5.25 -0.12
CA LEU A 38 1.06 -5.44 -1.07
C LEU A 38 0.58 -4.06 -1.53
N ILE A 39 0.85 -3.75 -2.79
CA ILE A 39 0.53 -2.45 -3.40
C ILE A 39 -0.58 -2.52 -4.46
N GLY A 40 -1.09 -3.72 -4.76
CA GLY A 40 -2.24 -3.95 -5.64
C GLY A 40 -3.52 -4.28 -4.87
N PRO A 41 -4.68 -4.23 -5.54
CA PRO A 41 -5.98 -4.46 -4.92
C PRO A 41 -6.06 -5.83 -4.24
N LEU A 42 -6.52 -5.85 -2.98
CA LEU A 42 -6.68 -7.07 -2.20
C LEU A 42 -8.13 -7.55 -2.22
N GLN A 43 -8.32 -8.76 -2.74
CA GLN A 43 -9.61 -9.45 -2.60
C GLN A 43 -9.81 -9.89 -1.15
N THR A 44 -11.02 -9.71 -0.62
CA THR A 44 -11.36 -10.00 0.78
C THR A 44 -11.07 -11.46 1.17
N ASN A 45 -11.32 -12.41 0.26
CA ASN A 45 -11.04 -13.83 0.47
C ASN A 45 -9.54 -14.18 0.50
N LYS A 46 -8.66 -13.24 0.18
CA LYS A 46 -7.20 -13.38 0.22
C LYS A 46 -6.55 -12.69 1.43
N ALA A 47 -7.34 -12.15 2.33
CA ALA A 47 -6.83 -11.46 3.52
C ALA A 47 -5.94 -12.36 4.39
N LYS A 48 -6.29 -13.65 4.54
CA LYS A 48 -5.50 -14.61 5.33
C LYS A 48 -4.10 -14.80 4.75
N GLU A 49 -4.02 -15.04 3.44
CA GLU A 49 -2.76 -15.22 2.73
C GLU A 49 -1.94 -13.92 2.73
N ALA A 50 -2.60 -12.78 2.59
CA ALA A 50 -1.94 -11.47 2.65
C ALA A 50 -1.34 -11.20 4.02
N VAL A 51 -2.08 -11.42 5.11
CA VAL A 51 -1.59 -11.27 6.48
C VAL A 51 -0.41 -12.21 6.77
N ALA A 52 -0.42 -13.43 6.24
CA ALA A 52 0.66 -14.38 6.44
C ALA A 52 1.96 -13.98 5.71
N LEU A 53 1.85 -13.36 4.54
CA LEU A 53 3.01 -13.10 3.66
C LEU A 53 3.56 -11.69 3.76
N PHE A 54 2.70 -10.67 3.78
CA PHE A 54 3.13 -9.27 3.66
C PHE A 54 3.40 -8.63 5.03
N ASP A 55 4.36 -7.72 5.05
CA ASP A 55 4.68 -6.89 6.21
C ASP A 55 3.86 -5.60 6.18
N VAL A 56 3.47 -5.15 4.98
CA VAL A 56 2.65 -3.97 4.75
C VAL A 56 1.55 -4.28 3.74
N VAL A 57 0.33 -3.82 4.01
CA VAL A 57 -0.78 -3.81 3.06
C VAL A 57 -1.17 -2.35 2.82
N GLU A 58 -0.94 -1.85 1.60
CA GLU A 58 -1.14 -0.44 1.25
C GLU A 58 -2.51 -0.14 0.64
N THR A 59 -3.35 -1.13 0.49
CA THR A 59 -4.57 -1.07 -0.33
C THR A 59 -5.86 -1.28 0.47
N LEU A 60 -5.87 -0.88 1.74
CA LEU A 60 -7.07 -0.90 2.56
C LEU A 60 -8.00 0.25 2.13
N ASP A 61 -9.16 -0.11 1.54
CA ASP A 61 -10.03 0.85 0.87
C ASP A 61 -11.54 0.68 1.16
N ARG A 62 -11.93 -0.29 1.99
CA ARG A 62 -13.35 -0.56 2.25
C ARG A 62 -13.59 -1.33 3.55
N PRO A 63 -14.76 -1.17 4.20
CA PRO A 63 -15.09 -1.80 5.48
C PRO A 63 -14.98 -3.34 5.46
N ARG A 64 -15.46 -3.97 4.39
CA ARG A 64 -15.41 -5.43 4.25
C ARG A 64 -13.97 -5.98 4.25
N LEU A 65 -13.03 -5.23 3.66
CA LEU A 65 -11.62 -5.61 3.68
C LEU A 65 -11.00 -5.37 5.05
N ALA A 66 -11.36 -4.28 5.74
CA ALA A 66 -10.91 -4.01 7.09
C ALA A 66 -11.31 -5.15 8.04
N GLY A 67 -12.57 -5.59 8.00
CA GLY A 67 -13.04 -6.72 8.80
C GLY A 67 -12.28 -8.02 8.50
N ALA A 68 -12.07 -8.33 7.22
CA ALA A 68 -11.33 -9.54 6.84
C ALA A 68 -9.86 -9.51 7.27
N LEU A 69 -9.20 -8.34 7.22
CA LEU A 69 -7.83 -8.16 7.70
C LEU A 69 -7.75 -8.27 9.23
N ALA A 70 -8.70 -7.68 9.96
CA ALA A 70 -8.77 -7.79 11.42
C ALA A 70 -8.96 -9.25 11.88
N ASP A 71 -9.90 -9.97 11.25
CA ASP A 71 -10.14 -11.39 11.53
C ASP A 71 -8.91 -12.26 11.23
N ALA A 72 -8.26 -12.00 10.08
CA ALA A 72 -7.07 -12.73 9.68
C ALA A 72 -5.89 -12.44 10.61
N ALA A 73 -5.70 -11.19 11.00
CA ALA A 73 -4.64 -10.75 11.91
C ALA A 73 -4.82 -11.38 13.31
N SER A 74 -6.05 -11.35 13.85
CA SER A 74 -6.38 -11.99 15.12
C SER A 74 -6.07 -13.49 15.13
N LYS A 75 -6.44 -14.20 14.05
CA LYS A 75 -6.17 -15.64 13.91
C LYS A 75 -4.69 -15.98 13.72
N ALA A 76 -3.94 -15.08 13.08
CA ALA A 76 -2.51 -15.27 12.81
C ALA A 76 -1.60 -14.81 13.97
N GLY A 77 -2.14 -14.06 14.94
CA GLY A 77 -1.34 -13.43 16.00
C GLY A 77 -0.36 -12.37 15.48
N ARG A 78 -0.59 -11.83 14.28
CA ARG A 78 0.22 -10.75 13.68
C ARG A 78 -0.66 -9.83 12.84
N THR A 79 -0.36 -8.55 12.89
CA THR A 79 -1.01 -7.53 12.07
C THR A 79 0.03 -6.91 11.15
N PRO A 80 -0.13 -6.96 9.82
CA PRO A 80 0.72 -6.19 8.93
C PRO A 80 0.50 -4.69 9.17
N ARG A 81 1.49 -3.87 8.87
CA ARG A 81 1.31 -2.42 8.82
C ARG A 81 0.31 -2.08 7.72
N LEU A 82 -0.56 -1.12 7.97
CA LEU A 82 -1.69 -0.82 7.07
C LEU A 82 -1.62 0.61 6.57
N TYR A 83 -1.89 0.78 5.28
CA TYR A 83 -2.14 2.09 4.69
C TYR A 83 -3.53 2.10 4.08
N VAL A 84 -4.24 3.20 4.25
CA VAL A 84 -5.51 3.42 3.57
C VAL A 84 -5.24 3.97 2.18
N GLN A 85 -5.78 3.30 1.17
CA GLN A 85 -5.72 3.79 -0.20
C GLN A 85 -6.83 4.82 -0.43
N VAL A 86 -6.42 6.00 -0.91
CA VAL A 86 -7.34 7.10 -1.28
C VAL A 86 -7.35 7.24 -2.80
N ASN A 87 -8.54 7.24 -3.39
CA ASN A 87 -8.77 7.51 -4.80
C ASN A 87 -8.83 9.04 -5.01
N THR A 88 -7.67 9.67 -5.07
CA THR A 88 -7.54 11.12 -5.14
C THR A 88 -8.07 11.75 -6.44
N GLY A 89 -8.26 10.95 -7.48
CA GLY A 89 -8.83 11.38 -8.75
C GLY A 89 -10.34 11.10 -8.86
N GLU A 90 -10.95 10.46 -7.87
CA GLU A 90 -12.37 10.09 -7.85
C GLU A 90 -12.82 9.32 -9.11
N GLU A 91 -11.90 8.50 -9.69
CA GLU A 91 -12.18 7.68 -10.87
C GLU A 91 -12.95 6.42 -10.44
N GLU A 92 -14.19 6.23 -10.92
CA GLU A 92 -15.10 5.14 -10.49
C GLU A 92 -14.49 3.74 -10.64
N GLN A 93 -13.61 3.53 -11.63
CA GLN A 93 -12.98 2.24 -11.91
C GLN A 93 -11.73 1.95 -11.05
N LYS A 94 -11.25 2.93 -10.27
CA LYS A 94 -10.06 2.78 -9.43
C LYS A 94 -10.39 2.44 -7.99
N ALA A 95 -9.54 1.61 -7.37
CA ALA A 95 -9.60 1.31 -5.96
C ALA A 95 -9.21 2.53 -5.10
N GLY A 96 -9.68 2.54 -3.87
CA GLY A 96 -9.44 3.60 -2.91
C GLY A 96 -10.74 4.28 -2.44
N VAL A 97 -10.73 4.78 -1.21
CA VAL A 97 -11.84 5.59 -0.67
C VAL A 97 -11.82 6.98 -1.29
N ALA A 98 -12.98 7.57 -1.48
CA ALA A 98 -13.07 8.96 -1.95
C ALA A 98 -12.42 9.92 -0.93
N PRO A 99 -11.79 11.03 -1.37
CA PRO A 99 -11.11 11.96 -0.47
C PRO A 99 -11.98 12.52 0.64
N LEU A 100 -13.26 12.76 0.36
CA LEU A 100 -14.24 13.27 1.34
C LEU A 100 -14.67 12.21 2.36
N GLU A 101 -14.54 10.94 2.04
CA GLU A 101 -14.91 9.81 2.91
C GLU A 101 -13.71 9.29 3.73
N ALA A 102 -12.49 9.70 3.38
CA ALA A 102 -11.26 9.16 3.96
C ALA A 102 -11.20 9.30 5.49
N ASP A 103 -11.58 10.45 6.03
CA ASP A 103 -11.54 10.70 7.48
C ASP A 103 -12.51 9.77 8.24
N ALA A 104 -13.73 9.66 7.74
CA ALA A 104 -14.74 8.79 8.35
C ALA A 104 -14.32 7.31 8.26
N PHE A 105 -13.74 6.92 7.13
CA PHE A 105 -13.25 5.55 6.94
C PHE A 105 -12.07 5.24 7.86
N ILE A 106 -11.07 6.12 7.97
CA ILE A 106 -9.92 5.95 8.89
C ILE A 106 -10.41 5.83 10.34
N ALA A 107 -11.35 6.69 10.73
CA ALA A 107 -11.94 6.63 12.07
C ALA A 107 -12.67 5.31 12.32
N SER A 108 -13.41 4.78 11.32
CA SER A 108 -14.09 3.48 11.43
C SER A 108 -13.10 2.32 11.50
N VAL A 109 -12.00 2.37 10.75
CA VAL A 109 -10.94 1.35 10.78
C VAL A 109 -10.37 1.22 12.18
N ARG A 110 -10.14 2.32 12.87
CA ARG A 110 -9.67 2.34 14.26
C ARG A 110 -10.73 1.85 15.25
N ARG A 111 -11.92 2.43 15.20
CA ARG A 111 -12.99 2.21 16.18
C ARG A 111 -13.65 0.84 16.05
N ASP A 112 -13.99 0.44 14.80
CA ASP A 112 -14.86 -0.72 14.56
C ASP A 112 -14.08 -2.01 14.32
N TYR A 113 -12.82 -1.90 13.87
CA TYR A 113 -11.98 -3.06 13.52
C TYR A 113 -10.72 -3.17 14.39
N GLY A 114 -10.42 -2.19 15.24
CA GLY A 114 -9.23 -2.20 16.09
C GLY A 114 -7.92 -2.21 15.31
N LEU A 115 -7.93 -1.68 14.09
CA LEU A 115 -6.74 -1.59 13.23
C LEU A 115 -6.20 -0.16 13.24
N GLU A 116 -4.86 -0.02 13.28
CA GLU A 116 -4.18 1.28 13.27
C GLU A 116 -3.44 1.49 11.95
N PRO A 117 -4.00 2.28 11.00
CA PRO A 117 -3.26 2.65 9.80
C PRO A 117 -2.05 3.52 10.16
N GLU A 118 -0.89 3.26 9.53
CA GLU A 118 0.31 4.08 9.69
C GLU A 118 0.39 5.21 8.67
N GLY A 119 -0.31 5.07 7.55
CA GLY A 119 -0.20 6.01 6.45
C GLY A 119 -1.32 5.91 5.42
N LEU A 120 -1.14 6.69 4.37
CA LEU A 120 -2.01 6.71 3.21
C LEU A 120 -1.25 6.33 1.94
N MET A 121 -1.98 5.80 0.96
CA MET A 121 -1.47 5.50 -0.36
C MET A 121 -2.38 6.12 -1.43
N CYS A 122 -1.81 6.63 -2.52
CA CYS A 122 -2.58 6.98 -3.72
C CYS A 122 -1.84 6.62 -5.01
N ILE A 123 -2.64 6.52 -6.08
CA ILE A 123 -2.18 6.41 -7.47
C ILE A 123 -2.95 7.48 -8.24
N PRO A 124 -2.32 8.63 -8.56
CA PRO A 124 -2.97 9.71 -9.29
C PRO A 124 -3.51 9.27 -10.66
N PRO A 125 -4.49 9.98 -11.23
CA PRO A 125 -4.90 9.83 -12.63
C PRO A 125 -3.73 10.08 -13.59
N ALA A 126 -3.64 9.27 -14.66
CA ALA A 126 -2.56 9.35 -15.67
C ALA A 126 -2.80 10.58 -16.52
N GLY A 127 -3.26 11.54 -16.47
CA GLY A 127 -3.52 12.73 -17.32
C GLY A 127 -3.58 14.03 -16.53
N GLU A 128 -3.41 13.92 -15.21
CA GLU A 128 -3.52 15.06 -14.31
C GLU A 128 -2.20 15.37 -13.63
N PRO A 129 -1.98 16.62 -13.20
CA PRO A 129 -0.77 17.00 -12.46
C PRO A 129 -0.69 16.25 -11.12
N ALA A 130 0.21 15.28 -11.01
CA ALA A 130 0.34 14.41 -9.84
C ALA A 130 0.55 15.17 -8.51
N GLY A 131 1.20 16.33 -8.55
CA GLY A 131 1.45 17.16 -7.38
C GLY A 131 0.19 17.60 -6.63
N LEU A 132 -0.94 17.83 -7.33
CA LEU A 132 -2.22 18.17 -6.69
C LEU A 132 -2.75 17.01 -5.85
N HIS A 133 -2.63 15.79 -6.37
CA HIS A 133 -3.06 14.56 -5.68
C HIS A 133 -2.15 14.23 -4.49
N PHE A 134 -0.85 14.44 -4.62
CA PHE A 134 0.11 14.26 -3.53
C PHE A 134 -0.12 15.28 -2.40
N ALA A 135 -0.37 16.55 -2.75
CA ALA A 135 -0.72 17.58 -1.77
C ALA A 135 -2.03 17.25 -1.04
N LEU A 136 -3.04 16.75 -1.76
CA LEU A 136 -4.31 16.33 -1.17
C LEU A 136 -4.10 15.16 -0.20
N LEU A 137 -3.35 14.13 -0.62
CA LEU A 137 -3.06 12.97 0.24
C LEU A 137 -2.33 13.39 1.51
N ALA A 138 -1.32 14.26 1.39
CA ALA A 138 -0.56 14.78 2.53
C ALA A 138 -1.46 15.54 3.53
N LYS A 139 -2.41 16.36 3.03
CA LYS A 139 -3.39 17.06 3.88
C LYS A 139 -4.31 16.09 4.61
N ILE A 140 -4.80 15.03 3.93
CA ILE A 140 -5.64 14.01 4.56
C ILE A 140 -4.84 13.27 5.63
N ALA A 141 -3.59 12.88 5.36
CA ALA A 141 -2.73 12.21 6.33
C ALA A 141 -2.50 13.08 7.58
N ALA A 142 -2.12 14.34 7.40
CA ALA A 142 -1.81 15.25 8.48
C ALA A 142 -3.01 15.44 9.44
N ARG A 143 -4.23 15.66 8.92
CA ARG A 143 -5.42 15.86 9.75
C ARG A 143 -5.88 14.59 10.48
N ASN A 144 -5.44 13.41 10.03
CA ASN A 144 -5.70 12.12 10.67
C ASN A 144 -4.55 11.61 11.55
N GLY A 145 -3.48 12.40 11.72
CA GLY A 145 -2.32 12.04 12.51
C GLY A 145 -1.48 10.91 11.89
N LEU A 146 -1.50 10.75 10.56
CA LEU A 146 -0.76 9.72 9.84
C LEU A 146 0.54 10.30 9.27
N ALA A 147 1.67 9.64 9.55
CA ALA A 147 2.99 10.14 9.20
C ALA A 147 3.57 9.55 7.90
N LYS A 148 2.98 8.47 7.37
CA LYS A 148 3.51 7.75 6.24
C LYS A 148 2.70 8.02 4.96
N LEU A 149 3.42 8.25 3.84
CA LEU A 149 2.83 8.53 2.54
C LEU A 149 3.48 7.63 1.48
N SER A 150 2.72 6.66 0.98
CA SER A 150 3.10 5.84 -0.17
C SER A 150 2.50 6.45 -1.43
N MET A 151 3.31 7.16 -2.17
CA MET A 151 2.90 7.86 -3.40
C MET A 151 4.11 8.10 -4.30
N GLY A 152 3.86 8.21 -5.61
CA GLY A 152 4.92 8.34 -6.61
C GLY A 152 5.34 6.97 -7.17
N MET A 153 5.39 6.93 -8.49
CA MET A 153 5.82 5.79 -9.31
C MET A 153 6.91 6.23 -10.27
N SER A 154 7.34 5.36 -11.19
CA SER A 154 8.47 5.62 -12.12
C SER A 154 8.39 6.95 -12.88
N ALA A 155 7.19 7.48 -13.12
CA ALA A 155 6.99 8.71 -13.88
C ALA A 155 6.94 9.99 -13.04
N ASP A 156 6.66 9.88 -11.74
CA ASP A 156 6.32 11.04 -10.89
C ASP A 156 6.89 10.98 -9.46
N TYR A 157 7.79 10.02 -9.17
CA TYR A 157 8.36 9.86 -7.82
C TYR A 157 9.15 11.09 -7.36
N GLU A 158 9.81 11.81 -8.25
CA GLU A 158 10.55 13.03 -7.89
C GLU A 158 9.62 14.11 -7.35
N ILE A 159 8.46 14.28 -8.01
CA ILE A 159 7.40 15.18 -7.54
C ILE A 159 6.85 14.70 -6.18
N ALA A 160 6.59 13.39 -6.05
CA ALA A 160 6.09 12.82 -4.80
C ALA A 160 7.02 13.09 -3.61
N VAL A 161 8.33 13.01 -3.81
CA VAL A 161 9.34 13.33 -2.78
C VAL A 161 9.22 14.79 -2.34
N LEU A 162 9.02 15.73 -3.26
CA LEU A 162 8.82 17.16 -2.93
C LEU A 162 7.54 17.39 -2.09
N PHE A 163 6.53 16.53 -2.23
CA PHE A 163 5.30 16.57 -1.43
C PHE A 163 5.34 15.68 -0.19
N GLY A 164 6.51 15.18 0.20
CA GLY A 164 6.71 14.45 1.46
C GLY A 164 6.45 12.95 1.39
N ALA A 165 6.55 12.33 0.21
CA ALA A 165 6.49 10.86 0.11
C ALA A 165 7.52 10.22 1.04
N THR A 166 7.07 9.26 1.85
CA THR A 166 7.93 8.43 2.70
C THR A 166 8.26 7.09 2.04
N SER A 167 7.51 6.73 1.00
CA SER A 167 7.73 5.57 0.16
C SER A 167 7.34 5.88 -1.28
N VAL A 168 8.18 5.48 -2.23
CA VAL A 168 7.92 5.54 -3.67
C VAL A 168 7.93 4.13 -4.26
N ARG A 169 7.16 3.89 -5.32
CA ARG A 169 6.97 2.57 -5.92
C ARG A 169 7.55 2.55 -7.35
N VAL A 170 8.84 2.31 -7.44
CA VAL A 170 9.56 2.33 -8.72
C VAL A 170 9.62 0.92 -9.29
N GLY A 171 8.95 0.69 -10.39
CA GLY A 171 8.85 -0.61 -11.06
C GLY A 171 9.46 -0.58 -12.46
N SER A 172 8.77 0.00 -13.44
CA SER A 172 9.17 -0.04 -14.85
C SER A 172 10.54 0.58 -15.13
N ALA A 173 10.95 1.59 -14.36
CA ALA A 173 12.28 2.19 -14.50
C ALA A 173 13.42 1.25 -14.04
N LEU A 174 13.14 0.27 -13.17
CA LEU A 174 14.15 -0.68 -12.66
C LEU A 174 14.06 -2.05 -13.34
N PHE A 175 12.84 -2.54 -13.59
CA PHE A 175 12.59 -3.90 -14.09
C PHE A 175 12.19 -3.95 -15.57
N GLY A 176 12.08 -2.81 -16.22
CA GLY A 176 11.56 -2.70 -17.59
C GLY A 176 10.03 -2.81 -17.67
N LEU A 177 9.51 -2.71 -18.89
CA LEU A 177 8.08 -2.93 -19.13
C LEU A 177 7.73 -4.40 -18.92
N ARG A 178 6.55 -4.67 -18.37
CA ARG A 178 6.03 -6.05 -18.31
C ARG A 178 5.74 -6.54 -19.72
N PRO A 179 6.13 -7.78 -20.04
CA PRO A 179 5.77 -8.40 -21.32
C PRO A 179 4.26 -8.57 -21.46
#